data_f47a4be20f724c6d0d48cd0a89249871
#
_entry.id   f47a4be20f724c6d0d48cd0a89249871
#
_cell.length_a   1.000
_cell.length_b   1.000
_cell.length_c   1.000
_cell.angle_alpha   90.00
_cell.angle_beta   90.00
_cell.angle_gamma   90.00
#
_symmetry.space_group_name_H-M   'P 1'
#
loop_
_entity.id
_entity.type
_entity.pdbx_description
1 polymer ?
#
loop_
_entity_poly.entity_id
_entity_poly.type
_entity_poly.pdbx_seq_one_letter_code
_entity_poly.pdbx_strand_id
1 'polypeptide(L)'
;MILLNPRKHVRRYPDERSREIVRKTIAFFEAKGKARLRADDLARTWYADFLDFVRREKVFATFLTPARYGGEGARWDTWRNCELNEVLGFYGLPYWYTWEVTFLGLGPIWMSGNEAVKRRTARLLEEGAIFGFGLSEKEHG
;
A
#
# COMPACT_ATOMS: atom_id res chain seq x y z
N MET A 1 -25.76 6.14 10.53
CA MET A 1 -24.34 6.20 10.10
C MET A 1 -23.90 4.81 9.67
N ILE A 2 -23.43 4.65 8.45
CA ILE A 2 -22.89 3.36 7.96
C ILE A 2 -21.41 3.33 8.38
N LEU A 3 -21.08 2.43 9.31
CA LEU A 3 -19.70 2.23 9.71
C LEU A 3 -18.99 1.31 8.69
N LEU A 4 -17.81 1.69 8.30
CA LEU A 4 -16.94 0.84 7.48
C LEU A 4 -16.67 -0.48 8.23
N ASN A 5 -16.75 -1.59 7.52
CA ASN A 5 -16.34 -2.89 8.03
C ASN A 5 -15.27 -3.46 7.09
N PRO A 6 -13.99 -3.40 7.46
CA PRO A 6 -12.89 -3.81 6.60
C PRO A 6 -12.99 -5.27 6.15
N ARG A 7 -13.57 -6.16 6.96
CA ARG A 7 -13.74 -7.58 6.60
C ARG A 7 -14.65 -7.80 5.39
N LYS A 8 -15.56 -6.86 5.10
CA LYS A 8 -16.42 -6.94 3.91
C LYS A 8 -15.63 -6.70 2.62
N HIS A 9 -14.54 -5.95 2.67
CA HIS A 9 -13.70 -5.68 1.51
C HIS A 9 -13.02 -6.93 0.97
N VAL A 10 -12.67 -7.89 1.81
CA VAL A 10 -12.06 -9.16 1.38
C VAL A 10 -12.88 -9.86 0.29
N ARG A 11 -14.20 -9.88 0.44
CA ARG A 11 -15.12 -10.58 -0.48
C ARG A 11 -15.28 -9.86 -1.83
N ARG A 12 -14.89 -8.61 -1.92
CA ARG A 12 -15.01 -7.81 -3.15
C ARG A 12 -13.94 -8.15 -4.17
N TYR A 13 -12.75 -8.61 -3.72
CA TYR A 13 -11.68 -8.96 -4.63
C TYR A 13 -11.97 -10.23 -5.40
N PRO A 14 -11.85 -10.22 -6.75
CA PRO A 14 -12.13 -11.40 -7.57
C PRO A 14 -11.06 -12.48 -7.47
N ASP A 15 -9.81 -12.10 -7.17
CA ASP A 15 -8.67 -13.03 -7.13
C ASP A 15 -8.25 -13.38 -5.69
N GLU A 16 -7.73 -14.61 -5.52
CA GLU A 16 -7.37 -15.15 -4.22
C GLU A 16 -6.16 -14.42 -3.62
N ARG A 17 -5.18 -14.02 -4.44
CA ARG A 17 -3.99 -13.32 -3.94
C ARG A 17 -4.35 -11.99 -3.28
N SER A 18 -5.25 -11.21 -3.88
CA SER A 18 -5.76 -9.97 -3.26
C SER A 18 -6.51 -10.27 -1.96
N ARG A 19 -7.38 -11.28 -1.96
CA ARG A 19 -8.11 -11.68 -0.75
C ARG A 19 -7.18 -12.10 0.39
N GLU A 20 -6.13 -12.85 0.08
CA GLU A 20 -5.12 -13.27 1.04
C GLU A 20 -4.41 -12.06 1.68
N ILE A 21 -3.90 -11.15 0.84
CA ILE A 21 -3.20 -9.95 1.32
C ILE A 21 -4.11 -9.10 2.19
N VAL A 22 -5.34 -8.85 1.76
CA VAL A 22 -6.29 -8.03 2.55
C VAL A 22 -6.66 -8.70 3.87
N ARG A 23 -6.88 -10.03 3.89
CA ARG A 23 -7.08 -10.76 5.15
C ARG A 23 -5.89 -10.63 6.10
N LYS A 24 -4.67 -10.78 5.59
CA LYS A 24 -3.43 -10.63 6.37
C LYS A 24 -3.26 -9.19 6.88
N THR A 25 -3.60 -8.20 6.05
CA THR A 25 -3.57 -6.77 6.45
C THR A 25 -4.53 -6.50 7.59
N ILE A 26 -5.75 -6.98 7.49
CA ILE A 26 -6.74 -6.86 8.57
C ILE A 26 -6.26 -7.58 9.84
N ALA A 27 -5.76 -8.81 9.70
CA ALA A 27 -5.25 -9.58 10.84
C ALA A 27 -4.06 -8.90 11.54
N PHE A 28 -3.16 -8.29 10.78
CA PHE A 28 -2.04 -7.50 11.33
C PHE A 28 -2.54 -6.37 12.24
N PHE A 29 -3.50 -5.57 11.76
CA PHE A 29 -4.03 -4.45 12.55
C PHE A 29 -4.90 -4.90 13.72
N GLU A 30 -5.69 -5.95 13.56
CA GLU A 30 -6.51 -6.49 14.64
C GLU A 30 -5.64 -7.11 15.75
N ALA A 31 -4.54 -7.77 15.40
CA ALA A 31 -3.57 -8.27 16.37
C ALA A 31 -2.86 -7.14 17.12
N LYS A 32 -2.53 -6.04 16.45
CA LYS A 32 -1.96 -4.83 17.07
C LYS A 32 -2.97 -4.18 18.01
N GLY A 33 -4.23 -4.16 17.66
CA GLY A 33 -5.34 -3.70 18.47
C GLY A 33 -5.45 -2.17 18.59
N LYS A 34 -6.67 -1.68 18.80
CA LYS A 34 -6.98 -0.23 18.82
C LYS A 34 -6.21 0.55 19.88
N ALA A 35 -6.00 -0.03 21.05
CA ALA A 35 -5.29 0.64 22.13
C ALA A 35 -3.83 0.91 21.75
N ARG A 36 -3.15 -0.07 21.14
CA ARG A 36 -1.78 0.09 20.68
C ARG A 36 -1.68 1.04 19.49
N LEU A 37 -2.58 0.93 18.51
CA LEU A 37 -2.63 1.86 17.38
C LEU A 37 -2.75 3.31 17.84
N ARG A 38 -3.65 3.57 18.82
CA ARG A 38 -3.82 4.91 19.40
C ARG A 38 -2.58 5.37 20.18
N ALA A 39 -1.97 4.49 20.96
CA ALA A 39 -0.75 4.82 21.72
C ALA A 39 0.41 5.18 20.80
N ASP A 40 0.62 4.40 19.73
CA ASP A 40 1.65 4.63 18.73
C ASP A 40 1.44 5.96 17.98
N ASP A 41 0.19 6.29 17.64
CA ASP A 41 -0.17 7.56 16.98
C ASP A 41 0.11 8.76 17.89
N LEU A 42 -0.33 8.71 19.17
CA LEU A 42 -0.08 9.78 20.14
C LEU A 42 1.42 9.98 20.43
N ALA A 43 2.17 8.89 20.49
CA ALA A 43 3.63 8.93 20.72
C ALA A 43 4.42 9.21 19.43
N ARG A 44 3.76 9.33 18.28
CA ARG A 44 4.40 9.45 16.96
C ARG A 44 5.42 8.36 16.71
N THR A 45 5.11 7.13 17.15
CA THR A 45 5.99 5.97 16.98
C THR A 45 6.11 5.62 15.50
N TRP A 46 7.35 5.46 15.02
CA TRP A 46 7.59 5.00 13.67
C TRP A 46 7.06 3.57 13.46
N TYR A 47 6.31 3.37 12.42
CA TYR A 47 5.60 2.11 12.13
C TYR A 47 6.45 1.09 11.34
N ALA A 48 7.64 0.82 11.85
CA ALA A 48 8.56 -0.15 11.23
C ALA A 48 7.94 -1.55 11.10
N ASP A 49 7.13 -1.96 12.07
CA ASP A 49 6.39 -3.22 12.04
C ASP A 49 5.43 -3.35 10.86
N PHE A 50 4.76 -2.27 10.50
CA PHE A 50 3.90 -2.22 9.30
C PHE A 50 4.73 -2.30 8.02
N LEU A 51 5.84 -1.60 7.93
CA LEU A 51 6.73 -1.66 6.77
C LEU A 51 7.33 -3.06 6.59
N ASP A 52 7.73 -3.71 7.68
CA ASP A 52 8.18 -5.10 7.66
C ASP A 52 7.07 -6.06 7.21
N PHE A 53 5.85 -5.85 7.68
CA PHE A 53 4.67 -6.60 7.21
C PHE A 53 4.47 -6.40 5.70
N VAL A 54 4.45 -5.16 5.22
CA VAL A 54 4.28 -4.82 3.80
C VAL A 54 5.33 -5.52 2.92
N ARG A 55 6.59 -5.51 3.35
CA ARG A 55 7.70 -6.16 2.68
C ARG A 55 7.54 -7.68 2.64
N ARG A 56 7.29 -8.29 3.79
CA ARG A 56 7.17 -9.76 3.93
C ARG A 56 6.02 -10.32 3.12
N GLU A 57 4.86 -9.68 3.16
CA GLU A 57 3.66 -10.12 2.45
C GLU A 57 3.57 -9.60 1.00
N LYS A 58 4.57 -8.83 0.55
CA LYS A 58 4.63 -8.24 -0.80
C LYS A 58 3.41 -7.36 -1.14
N VAL A 59 2.88 -6.65 -0.14
CA VAL A 59 1.65 -5.87 -0.29
C VAL A 59 1.78 -4.83 -1.40
N PHE A 60 2.81 -3.97 -1.32
CA PHE A 60 3.03 -2.90 -2.31
C PHE A 60 3.46 -3.46 -3.67
N ALA A 61 4.34 -4.47 -3.69
CA ALA A 61 4.74 -5.15 -4.91
C ALA A 61 3.54 -5.73 -5.66
N THR A 62 2.63 -6.39 -4.95
CA THR A 62 1.46 -7.02 -5.57
C THR A 62 0.43 -6.00 -6.07
N PHE A 63 0.17 -4.94 -5.32
CA PHE A 63 -0.90 -3.99 -5.63
C PHE A 63 -0.43 -2.80 -6.50
N LEU A 64 0.84 -2.41 -6.40
CA LEU A 64 1.37 -1.19 -7.01
C LEU A 64 2.34 -1.44 -8.18
N THR A 65 2.53 -2.69 -8.60
CA THR A 65 3.34 -3.02 -9.78
C THR A 65 2.43 -3.45 -10.93
N PRO A 66 2.56 -2.83 -12.13
CA PRO A 66 1.85 -3.33 -13.31
C PRO A 66 2.22 -4.78 -13.62
N ALA A 67 1.26 -5.59 -14.08
CA ALA A 67 1.42 -7.02 -14.33
C ALA A 67 2.64 -7.38 -15.18
N ARG A 68 2.99 -6.51 -16.13
CA ARG A 68 4.16 -6.69 -17.03
C ARG A 68 5.51 -6.74 -16.29
N TYR A 69 5.59 -6.11 -15.10
CA TYR A 69 6.85 -5.93 -14.37
C TYR A 69 6.87 -6.68 -13.03
N GLY A 70 5.72 -7.10 -12.53
CA GLY A 70 5.58 -7.72 -11.21
C GLY A 70 5.56 -9.24 -11.24
N GLY A 71 5.59 -9.84 -10.05
CA GLY A 71 5.43 -11.27 -9.82
C GLY A 71 3.97 -11.72 -9.92
N GLU A 72 3.73 -12.93 -9.44
CA GLU A 72 2.40 -13.55 -9.47
C GLU A 72 1.34 -12.69 -8.77
N GLY A 73 0.23 -12.46 -9.47
CA GLY A 73 -0.89 -11.66 -8.99
C GLY A 73 -0.64 -10.15 -8.93
N ALA A 74 0.56 -9.68 -9.32
CA ALA A 74 0.84 -8.26 -9.40
C ALA A 74 0.05 -7.59 -10.52
N ARG A 75 -0.61 -6.48 -10.19
CA ARG A 75 -1.23 -5.60 -11.18
C ARG A 75 -1.55 -4.24 -10.57
N TRP A 76 -1.35 -3.21 -11.36
CA TRP A 76 -1.85 -1.87 -11.09
C TRP A 76 -3.33 -1.79 -11.51
N ASP A 77 -4.21 -1.72 -10.55
CA ASP A 77 -5.65 -1.71 -10.76
C ASP A 77 -6.28 -0.69 -9.81
N THR A 78 -6.86 0.36 -10.37
CA THR A 78 -7.36 1.49 -9.58
C THR A 78 -8.45 1.07 -8.59
N TRP A 79 -9.42 0.25 -9.02
CA TRP A 79 -10.47 -0.21 -8.14
C TRP A 79 -9.91 -1.04 -6.97
N ARG A 80 -9.03 -1.99 -7.28
CA ARG A 80 -8.33 -2.84 -6.32
C ARG A 80 -7.56 -2.01 -5.27
N ASN A 81 -6.91 -0.95 -5.74
CA ASN A 81 -6.13 -0.06 -4.90
C ASN A 81 -7.03 0.82 -4.01
N CYS A 82 -8.16 1.31 -4.53
CA CYS A 82 -9.16 2.05 -3.73
C CYS A 82 -9.75 1.20 -2.61
N GLU A 83 -10.07 -0.06 -2.86
CA GLU A 83 -10.57 -0.97 -1.84
C GLU A 83 -9.55 -1.20 -0.71
N LEU A 84 -8.26 -1.31 -1.02
CA LEU A 84 -7.21 -1.41 0.00
C LEU A 84 -7.01 -0.09 0.76
N ASN A 85 -7.12 1.05 0.08
CA ASN A 85 -7.10 2.38 0.68
C ASN A 85 -8.13 2.52 1.81
N GLU A 86 -9.35 2.06 1.57
CA GLU A 86 -10.41 2.11 2.59
C GLU A 86 -10.07 1.24 3.81
N VAL A 87 -9.46 0.09 3.59
CA VAL A 87 -9.01 -0.79 4.68
C VAL A 87 -7.89 -0.12 5.50
N LEU A 88 -6.87 0.42 4.85
CA LEU A 88 -5.76 1.09 5.54
C LEU A 88 -6.22 2.33 6.30
N GLY A 89 -7.05 3.17 5.66
CA GLY A 89 -7.62 4.37 6.28
C GLY A 89 -8.50 4.08 7.50
N PHE A 90 -9.18 2.94 7.53
CA PHE A 90 -9.95 2.50 8.69
C PHE A 90 -9.07 2.28 9.93
N TYR A 91 -7.86 1.74 9.75
CA TYR A 91 -6.95 1.43 10.87
C TYR A 91 -6.09 2.61 11.29
N GLY A 92 -5.71 3.49 10.37
CA GLY A 92 -4.97 4.68 10.74
C GLY A 92 -4.39 5.45 9.56
N LEU A 93 -4.43 6.77 9.70
CA LEU A 93 -3.97 7.72 8.69
C LEU A 93 -2.50 7.53 8.28
N PRO A 94 -1.54 7.26 9.20
CA PRO A 94 -0.14 7.07 8.81
C PRO A 94 0.07 5.89 7.84
N TYR A 95 -0.65 4.80 8.02
CA TYR A 95 -0.58 3.61 7.18
C TYR A 95 -1.18 3.86 5.80
N TRP A 96 -2.34 4.51 5.76
CA TRP A 96 -2.97 4.97 4.54
C TRP A 96 -2.07 5.96 3.79
N TYR A 97 -1.50 6.94 4.48
CA TYR A 97 -0.65 7.96 3.88
C TYR A 97 0.62 7.37 3.25
N THR A 98 1.25 6.40 3.91
CA THR A 98 2.41 5.68 3.34
C THR A 98 2.07 4.97 2.04
N TRP A 99 0.91 4.35 1.99
CA TRP A 99 0.37 3.75 0.77
C TRP A 99 0.13 4.79 -0.31
N GLU A 100 -0.60 5.86 0.02
CA GLU A 100 -1.01 6.90 -0.93
C GLU A 100 0.19 7.62 -1.54
N VAL A 101 1.17 8.03 -0.72
CA VAL A 101 2.38 8.69 -1.23
C VAL A 101 3.22 7.75 -2.09
N THR A 102 3.28 6.46 -1.75
CA THR A 102 3.92 5.46 -2.60
C THR A 102 3.18 5.31 -3.93
N PHE A 103 1.86 5.22 -3.91
CA PHE A 103 1.01 5.18 -5.11
C PHE A 103 1.25 6.40 -6.01
N LEU A 104 1.22 7.61 -5.44
CA LEU A 104 1.48 8.86 -6.16
C LEU A 104 2.88 8.89 -6.78
N GLY A 105 3.91 8.51 -6.03
CA GLY A 105 5.29 8.49 -6.52
C GLY A 105 5.53 7.49 -7.66
N LEU A 106 4.76 6.41 -7.70
CA LEU A 106 4.87 5.38 -8.73
C LEU A 106 4.13 5.75 -10.04
N GLY A 107 3.06 6.55 -9.97
CA GLY A 107 2.28 6.92 -11.14
C GLY A 107 3.13 7.46 -12.30
N PRO A 108 3.91 8.54 -12.10
CA PRO A 108 4.78 9.08 -13.14
C PRO A 108 5.81 8.07 -13.68
N ILE A 109 6.32 7.19 -12.82
CA ILE A 109 7.27 6.15 -13.22
C ILE A 109 6.61 5.17 -14.19
N TRP A 110 5.43 4.65 -13.85
CA TRP A 110 4.73 3.69 -14.70
C TRP A 110 4.24 4.31 -16.01
N MET A 111 3.94 5.61 -16.01
CA MET A 111 3.54 6.36 -17.20
C MET A 111 4.72 6.79 -18.08
N SER A 112 5.95 6.77 -17.57
CA SER A 112 7.13 7.18 -18.33
C SER A 112 7.46 6.24 -19.49
N GLY A 113 8.27 6.70 -20.44
CA GLY A 113 8.84 5.86 -21.50
C GLY A 113 10.09 5.06 -21.05
N ASN A 114 10.53 5.18 -19.78
CA ASN A 114 11.83 4.62 -19.34
C ASN A 114 11.69 3.20 -18.78
N GLU A 115 11.90 2.22 -19.64
CA GLU A 115 11.82 0.80 -19.29
C GLU A 115 12.83 0.36 -18.23
N ALA A 116 14.04 0.94 -18.22
CA ALA A 116 15.07 0.61 -17.23
C ALA A 116 14.63 1.05 -15.82
N VAL A 117 14.09 2.24 -15.70
CA VAL A 117 13.53 2.76 -14.43
C VAL A 117 12.36 1.91 -13.96
N LYS A 118 11.41 1.57 -14.84
CA LYS A 118 10.27 0.70 -14.48
C LYS A 118 10.72 -0.65 -13.92
N ARG A 119 11.65 -1.33 -14.59
CA ARG A 119 12.19 -2.62 -14.11
C ARG A 119 12.92 -2.49 -12.78
N ARG A 120 13.71 -1.41 -12.60
CA ARG A 120 14.36 -1.12 -11.32
C ARG A 120 13.33 -0.89 -10.22
N THR A 121 12.31 -0.10 -10.48
CA THR A 121 11.22 0.20 -9.55
C THR A 121 10.48 -1.07 -9.12
N ALA A 122 10.17 -1.95 -10.06
CA ALA A 122 9.52 -3.23 -9.75
C ALA A 122 10.38 -4.08 -8.78
N ARG A 123 11.69 -4.16 -9.01
CA ARG A 123 12.60 -4.87 -8.10
C ARG A 123 12.62 -4.24 -6.70
N LEU A 124 12.70 -2.91 -6.63
CA LEU A 124 12.69 -2.20 -5.35
C LEU A 124 11.38 -2.45 -4.57
N LEU A 125 10.24 -2.48 -5.25
CA LEU A 125 8.96 -2.82 -4.60
C LEU A 125 8.96 -4.28 -4.10
N GLU A 126 9.53 -5.21 -4.84
CA GLU A 126 9.70 -6.60 -4.39
C GLU A 126 10.59 -6.70 -3.15
N GLU A 127 11.58 -5.82 -3.01
CA GLU A 127 12.45 -5.71 -1.85
C GLU A 127 11.79 -4.97 -0.67
N GLY A 128 10.61 -4.39 -0.87
CA GLY A 128 9.83 -3.70 0.14
C GLY A 128 10.09 -2.20 0.23
N ALA A 129 10.64 -1.59 -0.82
CA ALA A 129 10.82 -0.14 -0.87
C ALA A 129 9.48 0.60 -0.86
N ILE A 130 9.50 1.78 -0.26
CA ILE A 130 8.44 2.78 -0.34
C ILE A 130 8.91 3.92 -1.25
N PHE A 131 7.97 4.65 -1.84
CA PHE A 131 8.26 5.75 -2.74
C PHE A 131 7.67 7.05 -2.19
N GLY A 132 8.34 8.15 -2.46
CA GLY A 132 7.85 9.48 -2.18
C GLY A 132 7.42 10.19 -3.45
N PHE A 133 6.63 11.25 -3.29
CA PHE A 133 6.21 12.13 -4.37
C PHE A 133 6.65 13.56 -4.04
N GLY A 134 7.55 14.12 -4.84
CA GLY A 134 8.02 15.49 -4.75
C GLY A 134 7.57 16.27 -5.97
N LEU A 135 6.63 17.18 -5.78
CA LEU A 135 6.05 17.99 -6.85
C LEU A 135 6.58 19.43 -6.86
N SER A 136 6.82 19.97 -5.68
CA SER A 136 7.24 21.38 -5.53
C SER A 136 8.62 21.61 -6.14
N GLU A 137 8.73 22.61 -6.96
CA GLU A 137 9.95 23.09 -7.58
C GLU A 137 10.35 24.46 -7.01
N LYS A 138 11.62 24.83 -7.17
CA LYS A 138 12.13 26.09 -6.64
C LYS A 138 11.40 27.32 -7.18
N GLU A 139 11.05 27.29 -8.46
CA GLU A 139 10.44 28.42 -9.19
C GLU A 139 8.90 28.27 -9.30
N HIS A 140 8.34 27.08 -8.97
CA HIS A 140 6.93 26.76 -9.13
C HIS A 140 6.49 25.89 -7.94
N GLY A 141 6.25 26.55 -6.82
CA GLY A 141 5.79 25.88 -5.60
C GLY A 141 4.32 25.48 -5.61
#